data_da6911bc70b6f29606b01f1b851d8f10
#
_entry.id   da6911bc70b6f29606b01f1b851d8f10
#
_cell.length_a   1.000
_cell.length_b   1.000
_cell.length_c   1.000
_cell.angle_alpha   90.00
_cell.angle_beta   90.00
_cell.angle_gamma   90.00
#
_symmetry.space_group_name_H-M   'P 1'
#
loop_
_entity.id
_entity.type
_entity.pdbx_description
1 polymer ?
#
loop_
_entity_poly.entity_id
_entity_poly.type
_entity_poly.pdbx_seq_one_letter_code
_entity_poly.pdbx_strand_id
1 'polypeptide(L)'
;MKTIKRISVLVLVSLITNFTWAQTTTDNRSLYEAFEMSVSDGLNLQATAKVGIRPVYGLFSVGTQFVAENYKWAFGAGVGTHLIRNENHSMNLEYMIFHVNENEIWTDNYNNFQQIRLLYSKRIGEKLSIFGGPSLNLNIAENKQSYGHTFESTFDPYSFYSHVGNNHTAKGWIGFTLGIRFDKK
;
A
#
# COMPACT_ATOMS: atom_id res chain seq x y z
N MET A 1 27.95 1.56 -5.30
CA MET A 1 26.66 0.99 -4.88
C MET A 1 26.35 1.08 -3.38
N LYS A 2 27.31 0.98 -2.45
CA LYS A 2 27.05 1.08 -0.98
C LYS A 2 26.63 2.49 -0.52
N THR A 3 27.08 3.54 -1.18
CA THR A 3 26.83 4.95 -0.80
C THR A 3 25.38 5.37 -1.10
N ILE A 4 24.80 4.93 -2.22
CA ILE A 4 23.44 5.28 -2.63
C ILE A 4 22.40 4.69 -1.65
N LYS A 5 22.61 3.47 -1.15
CA LYS A 5 21.73 2.84 -0.17
C LYS A 5 21.69 3.59 1.16
N ARG A 6 22.79 4.19 1.58
CA ARG A 6 22.87 4.98 2.83
C ARG A 6 22.17 6.33 2.71
N ILE A 7 22.27 6.98 1.55
CA ILE A 7 21.59 8.26 1.29
C ILE A 7 20.08 8.09 1.27
N SER A 8 19.57 7.03 0.63
CA SER A 8 18.12 6.76 0.57
C SER A 8 17.50 6.51 1.95
N VAL A 9 18.21 5.80 2.84
CA VAL A 9 17.75 5.57 4.22
C VAL A 9 17.77 6.87 5.04
N LEU A 10 18.79 7.69 4.90
CA LEU A 10 18.90 8.98 5.61
C LEU A 10 17.82 9.98 5.16
N VAL A 11 17.50 10.03 3.87
CA VAL A 11 16.42 10.88 3.35
C VAL A 11 15.05 10.39 3.85
N LEU A 12 14.83 9.08 3.88
CA LEU A 12 13.58 8.51 4.40
C LEU A 12 13.42 8.81 5.91
N VAL A 13 14.48 8.63 6.70
CA VAL A 13 14.47 8.92 8.14
C VAL A 13 14.29 10.41 8.40
N SER A 14 14.93 11.31 7.63
CA SER A 14 14.77 12.76 7.78
C SER A 14 13.37 13.23 7.38
N LEU A 15 12.74 12.63 6.39
CA LEU A 15 11.35 12.90 6.04
C LEU A 15 10.40 12.48 7.18
N ILE A 16 10.59 11.29 7.75
CA ILE A 16 9.76 10.81 8.88
C ILE A 16 9.91 11.71 10.11
N THR A 17 11.13 12.13 10.45
CA THR A 17 11.37 13.00 11.62
C THR A 17 10.81 14.40 11.44
N ASN A 18 10.86 14.99 10.26
CA ASN A 18 10.28 16.32 10.01
C ASN A 18 8.74 16.29 10.02
N PHE A 19 8.11 15.19 9.61
CA PHE A 19 6.65 15.04 9.69
C PHE A 19 6.13 14.95 11.13
N THR A 20 6.90 14.38 12.05
CA THR A 20 6.49 14.30 13.48
C THR A 20 6.52 15.65 14.18
N TRP A 21 7.34 16.62 13.74
CA TRP A 21 7.41 17.96 14.34
C TRP A 21 6.31 18.91 13.88
N ALA A 22 5.72 18.69 12.71
CA ALA A 22 4.65 19.55 12.18
C ALA A 22 3.28 19.34 12.85
N GLN A 23 3.14 18.36 13.75
CA GLN A 23 1.86 17.98 14.36
C GLN A 23 1.72 18.37 15.84
N THR A 24 2.57 19.25 16.36
CA THR A 24 2.47 19.75 17.74
C THR A 24 1.39 20.80 17.90
N THR A 25 0.11 20.42 17.78
CA THR A 25 -1.00 21.11 18.47
C THR A 25 -2.22 20.24 18.48
N THR A 26 -2.51 19.68 19.57
CA THR A 26 -3.67 19.02 20.18
C THR A 26 -3.36 17.58 20.59
N ASP A 27 -3.34 17.43 21.91
CA ASP A 27 -3.16 16.18 22.66
C ASP A 27 -4.34 15.21 22.42
N ASN A 28 -4.38 14.57 21.27
CA ASN A 28 -5.35 13.54 20.93
C ASN A 28 -4.64 12.24 20.56
N ARG A 29 -3.88 11.68 21.52
CA ARG A 29 -3.41 10.29 21.48
C ARG A 29 -4.58 9.33 21.68
N SER A 30 -5.54 9.35 20.76
CA SER A 30 -6.66 8.42 20.78
C SER A 30 -6.32 7.17 19.96
N LEU A 31 -6.75 6.03 20.46
CA LEU A 31 -6.71 4.78 19.72
C LEU A 31 -7.42 4.97 18.37
N TYR A 32 -6.78 4.55 17.31
CA TYR A 32 -7.34 4.54 15.96
C TYR A 32 -7.55 3.11 15.51
N GLU A 33 -8.79 2.78 15.19
CA GLU A 33 -9.17 1.51 14.62
C GLU A 33 -10.07 1.78 13.42
N ALA A 34 -9.76 1.14 12.29
CA ALA A 34 -10.59 1.22 11.10
C ALA A 34 -10.50 -0.07 10.28
N PHE A 35 -11.53 -0.32 9.49
CA PHE A 35 -11.58 -1.38 8.50
C PHE A 35 -11.89 -0.77 7.13
N GLU A 36 -11.16 -1.19 6.11
CA GLU A 36 -11.34 -0.71 4.73
C GLU A 36 -11.60 -1.86 3.78
N MET A 37 -12.46 -1.59 2.81
CA MET A 37 -12.58 -2.38 1.58
C MET A 37 -12.28 -1.46 0.39
N SER A 38 -11.40 -1.89 -0.49
CA SER A 38 -10.97 -1.09 -1.63
C SER A 38 -10.74 -1.91 -2.87
N VAL A 39 -10.76 -1.22 -3.99
CA VAL A 39 -10.33 -1.71 -5.30
C VAL A 39 -9.16 -0.86 -5.77
N SER A 40 -8.20 -1.47 -6.43
CA SER A 40 -7.07 -0.77 -7.04
C SER A 40 -6.66 -1.47 -8.33
N ASP A 41 -5.82 -0.81 -9.09
CA ASP A 41 -5.22 -1.38 -10.29
C ASP A 41 -4.21 -2.50 -10.00
N GLY A 42 -3.62 -2.52 -8.80
CA GLY A 42 -2.71 -3.59 -8.37
C GLY A 42 -3.44 -4.78 -7.74
N LEU A 43 -4.46 -4.50 -6.90
CA LEU A 43 -5.30 -5.51 -6.26
C LEU A 43 -6.76 -5.19 -6.55
N ASN A 44 -7.43 -6.02 -7.35
CA ASN A 44 -8.81 -5.78 -7.76
C ASN A 44 -9.77 -5.68 -6.57
N LEU A 45 -9.51 -6.43 -5.51
CA LEU A 45 -10.22 -6.34 -4.24
C LEU A 45 -9.23 -6.44 -3.09
N GLN A 46 -9.36 -5.57 -2.09
CA GLN A 46 -8.49 -5.51 -0.93
C GLN A 46 -9.31 -5.22 0.32
N ALA A 47 -9.05 -5.96 1.40
CA ALA A 47 -9.56 -5.71 2.74
C ALA A 47 -8.39 -5.35 3.67
N THR A 48 -8.50 -4.25 4.43
CA THR A 48 -7.42 -3.73 5.27
C THR A 48 -7.94 -3.39 6.65
N ALA A 49 -7.30 -3.93 7.69
CA ALA A 49 -7.47 -3.52 9.07
C ALA A 49 -6.39 -2.49 9.45
N LYS A 50 -6.77 -1.46 10.18
CA LYS A 50 -5.89 -0.39 10.66
C LYS A 50 -5.98 -0.27 12.16
N VAL A 51 -4.83 -0.21 12.84
CA VAL A 51 -4.77 -0.04 14.29
C VAL A 51 -3.54 0.78 14.66
N GLY A 52 -3.70 1.70 15.60
CA GLY A 52 -2.57 2.51 16.07
C GLY A 52 -2.95 3.59 17.04
N ILE A 53 -2.00 4.45 17.32
CA ILE A 53 -2.18 5.68 18.11
C ILE A 53 -1.92 6.84 17.17
N ARG A 54 -2.93 7.69 17.00
CA ARG A 54 -2.82 8.84 16.11
C ARG A 54 -1.58 9.68 16.38
N PRO A 55 -0.88 10.16 15.34
CA PRO A 55 -1.25 10.15 13.93
C PRO A 55 -0.81 8.90 13.16
N VAL A 56 -0.08 7.95 13.75
CA VAL A 56 0.53 6.80 13.10
C VAL A 56 -0.26 5.53 13.39
N TYR A 57 -0.37 4.65 12.42
CA TYR A 57 -1.07 3.37 12.56
C TYR A 57 -0.41 2.27 11.72
N GLY A 58 -0.57 1.03 12.19
CA GLY A 58 -0.24 -0.17 11.44
C GLY A 58 -1.38 -0.58 10.53
N LEU A 59 -1.05 -1.32 9.47
CA LEU A 59 -1.94 -1.83 8.44
C LEU A 59 -1.73 -3.33 8.31
N PHE A 60 -2.81 -4.10 8.24
CA PHE A 60 -2.81 -5.51 7.87
C PHE A 60 -3.84 -5.69 6.75
N SER A 61 -3.43 -6.33 5.67
CA SER A 61 -4.26 -6.39 4.48
C SER A 61 -4.19 -7.75 3.81
N VAL A 62 -5.32 -8.12 3.24
CA VAL A 62 -5.43 -9.22 2.28
C VAL A 62 -6.09 -8.70 1.02
N GLY A 63 -5.67 -9.22 -0.12
CA GLY A 63 -6.24 -8.78 -1.39
C GLY A 63 -6.09 -9.84 -2.46
N THR A 64 -6.75 -9.60 -3.58
CA THR A 64 -6.75 -10.53 -4.71
C THR A 64 -6.72 -9.77 -6.03
N GLN A 65 -6.07 -10.38 -7.01
CA GLN A 65 -6.12 -9.95 -8.40
C GLN A 65 -6.75 -11.08 -9.22
N PHE A 66 -7.84 -10.76 -9.90
CA PHE A 66 -8.52 -11.66 -10.83
C PHE A 66 -7.95 -11.43 -12.23
N VAL A 67 -7.12 -12.32 -12.71
CA VAL A 67 -6.66 -12.38 -14.10
C VAL A 67 -7.28 -13.63 -14.72
N ALA A 68 -7.66 -13.57 -15.99
CA ALA A 68 -8.57 -14.54 -16.63
C ALA A 68 -8.20 -16.01 -16.49
N GLU A 69 -6.93 -16.35 -16.29
CA GLU A 69 -6.46 -17.74 -16.16
C GLU A 69 -5.73 -18.01 -14.83
N ASN A 70 -5.35 -16.95 -14.06
CA ASN A 70 -4.56 -17.10 -12.86
C ASN A 70 -5.15 -16.27 -11.72
N TYR A 71 -5.52 -16.95 -10.66
CA TYR A 71 -5.93 -16.31 -9.42
C TYR A 71 -4.70 -15.98 -8.58
N LYS A 72 -4.52 -14.69 -8.28
CA LYS A 72 -3.47 -14.21 -7.38
C LYS A 72 -4.10 -13.65 -6.13
N TRP A 73 -3.54 -13.99 -4.99
CA TRP A 73 -3.92 -13.40 -3.72
C TRP A 73 -2.67 -12.93 -2.98
N ALA A 74 -2.84 -11.93 -2.16
CA ALA A 74 -1.74 -11.31 -1.45
C ALA A 74 -2.16 -11.02 0.00
N PHE A 75 -1.23 -11.16 0.91
CA PHE A 75 -1.37 -10.65 2.27
C PHE A 75 -0.19 -9.76 2.58
N GLY A 76 -0.42 -8.73 3.37
CA GLY A 76 0.61 -7.74 3.63
C GLY A 76 0.39 -6.99 4.92
N ALA A 77 1.44 -6.25 5.26
CA ALA A 77 1.44 -5.33 6.38
C ALA A 77 2.05 -4.00 5.95
N GLY A 78 1.80 -2.97 6.75
CA GLY A 78 2.30 -1.66 6.44
C GLY A 78 2.15 -0.67 7.57
N VAL A 79 2.47 0.56 7.26
CA VAL A 79 2.33 1.70 8.18
C VAL A 79 1.67 2.86 7.45
N GLY A 80 0.92 3.66 8.20
CA GLY A 80 0.28 4.84 7.67
C GLY A 80 0.30 6.00 8.64
N THR A 81 0.08 7.19 8.11
CA THR A 81 -0.05 8.42 8.91
C THR A 81 -1.14 9.32 8.36
N HIS A 82 -1.83 10.01 9.27
CA HIS A 82 -2.73 11.09 8.89
C HIS A 82 -1.92 12.36 8.63
N LEU A 83 -1.90 12.84 7.38
CA LEU A 83 -1.27 14.11 7.01
C LEU A 83 -2.17 15.29 7.39
N ILE A 84 -3.47 15.15 7.11
CA ILE A 84 -4.50 16.13 7.41
C ILE A 84 -5.71 15.37 7.94
N ARG A 85 -6.33 15.89 8.99
CA ARG A 85 -7.58 15.35 9.52
C ARG A 85 -8.44 16.44 10.14
N ASN A 86 -9.69 16.46 9.74
CA ASN A 86 -10.75 17.20 10.41
C ASN A 86 -11.98 16.28 10.58
N GLU A 87 -13.10 16.82 11.04
CA GLU A 87 -14.30 16.03 11.32
C GLU A 87 -14.83 15.28 10.08
N ASN A 88 -14.75 15.89 8.91
CA ASN A 88 -15.38 15.38 7.69
C ASN A 88 -14.37 14.84 6.64
N HIS A 89 -13.11 15.20 6.74
CA HIS A 89 -12.11 14.89 5.73
C HIS A 89 -10.81 14.41 6.36
N SER A 90 -10.10 13.51 5.69
CA SER A 90 -8.72 13.18 6.04
C SER A 90 -7.88 12.92 4.80
N MET A 91 -6.59 13.18 4.92
CA MET A 91 -5.57 12.80 3.95
C MET A 91 -4.56 11.90 4.64
N ASN A 92 -4.31 10.73 4.07
CA ASN A 92 -3.45 9.72 4.65
C ASN A 92 -2.34 9.36 3.66
N LEU A 93 -1.14 9.18 4.17
CA LEU A 93 -0.04 8.55 3.45
C LEU A 93 0.20 7.16 4.05
N GLU A 94 0.25 6.15 3.20
CA GLU A 94 0.37 4.76 3.60
C GLU A 94 1.42 4.04 2.76
N TYR A 95 2.18 3.15 3.40
CA TYR A 95 3.11 2.25 2.75
C TYR A 95 2.79 0.82 3.16
N MET A 96 2.69 -0.07 2.19
CA MET A 96 2.34 -1.48 2.38
C MET A 96 3.28 -2.38 1.59
N ILE A 97 3.59 -3.53 2.17
CA ILE A 97 4.34 -4.60 1.54
C ILE A 97 3.49 -5.86 1.58
N PHE A 98 3.35 -6.52 0.45
CA PHE A 98 2.57 -7.75 0.28
C PHE A 98 3.46 -8.89 -0.19
N HIS A 99 3.24 -10.07 0.37
CA HIS A 99 3.62 -11.33 -0.22
C HIS A 99 2.50 -11.79 -1.17
N VAL A 100 2.85 -12.14 -2.39
CA VAL A 100 1.89 -12.52 -3.43
C VAL A 100 2.00 -14.00 -3.70
N ASN A 101 0.86 -14.67 -3.69
CA ASN A 101 0.71 -16.09 -4.01
C ASN A 101 -0.07 -16.25 -5.31
N GLU A 102 0.26 -17.25 -6.09
CA GLU A 102 -0.39 -17.57 -7.35
C GLU A 102 -0.82 -19.03 -7.37
N ASN A 103 -2.12 -19.26 -7.53
CA ASN A 103 -2.75 -20.58 -7.62
C ASN A 103 -2.46 -21.57 -6.47
N GLU A 104 -1.73 -21.14 -5.44
CA GLU A 104 -1.33 -21.94 -4.29
C GLU A 104 -1.63 -21.20 -2.98
N ILE A 105 -1.78 -21.93 -1.88
CA ILE A 105 -1.98 -21.33 -0.55
C ILE A 105 -0.73 -20.58 -0.10
N TRP A 106 0.44 -21.10 -0.43
CA TRP A 106 1.72 -20.50 -0.15
C TRP A 106 2.71 -20.80 -1.25
N THR A 107 3.29 -19.76 -1.83
CA THR A 107 4.31 -19.87 -2.87
C THR A 107 5.68 -19.58 -2.28
N ASP A 108 6.63 -20.52 -2.40
CA ASP A 108 8.03 -20.32 -1.96
C ASP A 108 8.80 -19.35 -2.86
N ASN A 109 8.21 -18.91 -3.97
CA ASN A 109 8.81 -17.99 -4.89
C ASN A 109 8.77 -16.56 -4.34
N TYR A 110 9.87 -15.83 -4.49
CA TYR A 110 9.89 -14.43 -4.14
C TYR A 110 8.97 -13.64 -5.08
N ASN A 111 7.86 -13.19 -4.55
CA ASN A 111 6.94 -12.28 -5.23
C ASN A 111 6.45 -11.24 -4.21
N ASN A 112 7.03 -10.05 -4.29
CA ASN A 112 6.80 -8.95 -3.37
C ASN A 112 6.14 -7.78 -4.10
N PHE A 113 4.97 -7.37 -3.61
CA PHE A 113 4.27 -6.20 -4.11
C PHE A 113 4.31 -5.11 -3.05
N GLN A 114 4.77 -3.92 -3.43
CA GLN A 114 4.85 -2.75 -2.58
C GLN A 114 3.95 -1.65 -3.11
N GLN A 115 3.27 -0.97 -2.22
CA GLN A 115 2.35 0.10 -2.58
C GLN A 115 2.52 1.30 -1.63
N ILE A 116 2.73 2.50 -2.20
CA ILE A 116 2.61 3.77 -1.49
C ILE A 116 1.31 4.41 -1.95
N ARG A 117 0.43 4.78 -1.02
CA ARG A 117 -0.88 5.37 -1.32
C ARG A 117 -1.00 6.75 -0.67
N LEU A 118 -1.49 7.73 -1.44
CA LEU A 118 -1.94 9.02 -0.91
C LEU A 118 -3.45 9.08 -1.01
N LEU A 119 -4.15 8.88 0.10
CA LEU A 119 -5.60 8.69 0.13
C LEU A 119 -6.29 9.91 0.73
N TYR A 120 -7.17 10.53 -0.04
CA TYR A 120 -8.14 11.48 0.48
C TYR A 120 -9.44 10.73 0.84
N SER A 121 -9.99 11.01 2.02
CA SER A 121 -11.26 10.44 2.45
C SER A 121 -12.24 11.50 2.92
N LYS A 122 -13.52 11.25 2.62
CA LYS A 122 -14.65 12.07 3.03
C LYS A 122 -15.64 11.23 3.81
N ARG A 123 -16.01 11.71 4.99
CA ARG A 123 -17.04 11.09 5.83
C ARG A 123 -18.43 11.29 5.20
N ILE A 124 -19.20 10.20 5.08
CA ILE A 124 -20.56 10.21 4.54
C ILE A 124 -21.61 9.77 5.56
N GLY A 125 -21.16 9.29 6.71
CA GLY A 125 -22.00 8.88 7.85
C GLY A 125 -21.22 8.95 9.15
N GLU A 126 -21.81 8.51 10.25
CA GLU A 126 -21.16 8.56 11.56
C GLU A 126 -19.88 7.75 11.64
N LYS A 127 -19.87 6.59 10.97
CA LYS A 127 -18.76 5.64 10.97
C LYS A 127 -18.24 5.29 9.57
N LEU A 128 -18.87 5.81 8.53
CA LEU A 128 -18.59 5.47 7.15
C LEU A 128 -17.94 6.63 6.41
N SER A 129 -16.86 6.33 5.72
CA SER A 129 -16.16 7.26 4.83
C SER A 129 -15.94 6.60 3.46
N ILE A 130 -15.97 7.39 2.41
CA ILE A 130 -15.43 7.01 1.10
C ILE A 130 -14.02 7.57 0.99
N PHE A 131 -13.15 6.85 0.32
CA PHE A 131 -11.78 7.32 0.09
C PHE A 131 -11.28 6.95 -1.30
N GLY A 132 -10.29 7.68 -1.76
CA GLY A 132 -9.58 7.37 -3.00
C GLY A 132 -8.35 8.23 -3.16
N GLY A 133 -7.48 7.81 -4.09
CA GLY A 133 -6.28 8.56 -4.40
C GLY A 133 -5.25 7.77 -5.18
N PRO A 134 -4.18 8.45 -5.63
CA PRO A 134 -3.10 7.83 -6.39
C PRO A 134 -2.29 6.86 -5.55
N SER A 135 -1.70 5.89 -6.22
CA SER A 135 -0.72 4.96 -5.66
C SER A 135 0.52 4.85 -6.54
N LEU A 136 1.66 4.60 -5.91
CA LEU A 136 2.87 4.14 -6.56
C LEU A 136 3.04 2.67 -6.22
N ASN A 137 3.12 1.84 -7.23
CA ASN A 137 3.17 0.40 -7.12
C ASN A 137 4.52 -0.11 -7.61
N LEU A 138 5.10 -1.09 -6.90
CA LEU A 138 6.31 -1.78 -7.27
C LEU A 138 6.13 -3.27 -7.00
N ASN A 139 6.22 -4.08 -8.03
CA ASN A 139 6.27 -5.53 -7.89
C ASN A 139 7.68 -6.03 -8.22
N ILE A 140 8.26 -6.85 -7.34
CA ILE A 140 9.53 -7.53 -7.54
C ILE A 140 9.25 -9.01 -7.46
N ALA A 141 9.43 -9.71 -8.58
CA ALA A 141 9.17 -11.13 -8.68
C ALA A 141 10.41 -11.89 -9.20
N GLU A 142 10.57 -13.13 -8.76
CA GLU A 142 11.58 -14.04 -9.29
C GLU A 142 11.17 -14.52 -10.68
N ASN A 143 12.10 -14.40 -11.65
CA ASN A 143 11.91 -14.92 -13.00
C ASN A 143 12.10 -16.44 -13.03
N LYS A 144 11.03 -17.20 -12.89
CA LYS A 144 11.05 -18.59 -13.31
C LYS A 144 10.65 -18.67 -14.77
N GLN A 145 11.47 -19.32 -15.59
CA GLN A 145 11.30 -19.45 -17.05
C GLN A 145 9.95 -20.04 -17.51
N SER A 146 9.11 -20.52 -16.59
CA SER A 146 7.85 -21.22 -16.92
C SER A 146 6.58 -20.43 -16.57
N TYR A 147 6.64 -19.37 -15.78
CA TYR A 147 5.44 -18.67 -15.31
C TYR A 147 5.74 -17.18 -15.20
N GLY A 148 5.11 -16.39 -16.04
CA GLY A 148 5.20 -14.93 -15.99
C GLY A 148 4.51 -14.37 -14.75
N HIS A 149 5.20 -14.30 -13.62
CA HIS A 149 4.62 -13.98 -12.30
C HIS A 149 4.61 -12.49 -11.95
N THR A 150 4.59 -11.63 -12.91
CA THR A 150 4.43 -10.19 -12.62
C THR A 150 2.94 -9.86 -12.45
N PHE A 151 2.62 -9.01 -11.45
CA PHE A 151 1.33 -8.37 -11.42
C PHE A 151 1.09 -7.63 -12.74
N GLU A 152 -0.03 -7.89 -13.37
CA GLU A 152 -0.45 -7.11 -14.52
C GLU A 152 -1.16 -5.85 -14.01
N SER A 153 -0.66 -4.68 -14.43
CA SER A 153 -1.35 -3.43 -14.20
C SER A 153 -2.52 -3.32 -15.18
N THR A 154 -3.68 -2.94 -14.69
CA THR A 154 -4.84 -2.64 -15.55
C THR A 154 -4.62 -1.38 -16.38
N PHE A 155 -3.69 -0.49 -15.96
CA PHE A 155 -3.31 0.76 -16.62
C PHE A 155 -1.83 0.74 -16.95
N ASP A 156 -1.48 0.28 -18.14
CA ASP A 156 -0.10 0.04 -18.57
C ASP A 156 0.69 1.22 -19.18
N PRO A 157 0.13 2.40 -19.50
CA PRO A 157 0.88 3.44 -20.20
C PRO A 157 2.01 4.08 -19.36
N TYR A 158 2.09 3.83 -18.05
CA TYR A 158 3.07 4.43 -17.14
C TYR A 158 3.84 3.39 -16.33
N SER A 159 4.07 2.21 -16.90
CA SER A 159 4.87 1.17 -16.27
C SER A 159 6.33 1.23 -16.71
N PHE A 160 7.22 0.90 -15.80
CA PHE A 160 8.63 0.65 -16.11
C PHE A 160 9.02 -0.77 -15.72
N TYR A 161 9.90 -1.37 -16.51
CA TYR A 161 10.48 -2.68 -16.22
C TYR A 161 11.98 -2.57 -16.01
N SER A 162 12.52 -3.34 -15.09
CA SER A 162 13.95 -3.46 -14.87
C SER A 162 14.29 -4.87 -14.42
N HIS A 163 15.39 -5.42 -14.96
CA HIS A 163 15.97 -6.64 -14.42
C HIS A 163 16.79 -6.30 -13.18
N VAL A 164 16.51 -7.00 -12.07
CA VAL A 164 17.18 -6.82 -10.78
C VAL A 164 17.99 -8.08 -10.49
N GLY A 165 19.27 -8.05 -10.82
CA GLY A 165 20.12 -9.25 -10.75
C GLY A 165 19.76 -10.27 -11.83
N ASN A 166 20.23 -11.51 -11.66
CA ASN A 166 20.12 -12.54 -12.71
C ASN A 166 18.74 -13.20 -12.78
N ASN A 167 17.93 -13.14 -11.70
CA ASN A 167 16.70 -13.92 -11.58
C ASN A 167 15.46 -13.12 -11.13
N HIS A 168 15.51 -11.79 -11.04
CA HIS A 168 14.38 -10.99 -10.60
C HIS A 168 13.99 -9.94 -11.62
N THR A 169 12.70 -9.69 -11.75
CA THR A 169 12.15 -8.58 -12.51
C THR A 169 11.43 -7.64 -11.58
N ALA A 170 11.67 -6.34 -11.73
CA ALA A 170 10.93 -5.29 -11.05
C ALA A 170 10.01 -4.59 -12.07
N LYS A 171 8.74 -4.48 -11.73
CA LYS A 171 7.73 -3.69 -12.47
C LYS A 171 7.20 -2.62 -11.56
N GLY A 172 7.27 -1.35 -11.98
CA GLY A 172 6.69 -0.23 -11.25
C GLY A 172 5.70 0.52 -12.10
N TRP A 173 4.63 1.05 -11.47
CA TRP A 173 3.62 1.85 -12.17
C TRP A 173 2.89 2.80 -11.22
N ILE A 174 2.28 3.84 -11.81
CA ILE A 174 1.37 4.73 -11.10
C ILE A 174 -0.03 4.15 -11.23
N GLY A 175 -0.71 4.01 -10.10
CA GLY A 175 -2.04 3.47 -10.02
C GLY A 175 -3.01 4.35 -9.23
N PHE A 176 -4.19 3.79 -8.96
CA PHE A 176 -5.24 4.44 -8.21
C PHE A 176 -5.94 3.45 -7.27
N THR A 177 -6.37 3.93 -6.11
CA THR A 177 -7.15 3.16 -5.14
C THR A 177 -8.44 3.89 -4.82
N LEU A 178 -9.55 3.17 -4.74
CA LEU A 178 -10.86 3.67 -4.34
C LEU A 178 -11.50 2.69 -3.35
N GLY A 179 -12.19 3.20 -2.32
CA GLY A 179 -12.80 2.31 -1.34
C GLY A 179 -13.70 2.98 -0.32
N ILE A 180 -14.14 2.15 0.62
CA ILE A 180 -14.94 2.54 1.78
C ILE A 180 -14.20 2.20 3.06
N ARG A 181 -14.35 3.02 4.08
CA ARG A 181 -13.74 2.87 5.40
C ARG A 181 -14.81 2.93 6.48
N PHE A 182 -14.71 2.00 7.41
CA PHE A 182 -15.48 1.97 8.65
C PHE A 182 -14.54 2.35 9.81
N ASP A 183 -14.78 3.49 10.43
CA ASP A 183 -14.03 3.95 11.60
C ASP A 183 -14.73 3.49 12.87
N LYS A 184 -14.00 2.87 13.80
CA LYS A 184 -14.48 2.65 15.17
C LYS A 184 -14.33 3.96 15.94
N LYS A 185 -15.42 4.40 16.58
CA LYS A 185 -15.40 5.56 17.48
C LYS A 185 -14.69 5.22 18.78
#